data_7ca48792857430c6d524186cebbbd8b6
#
_entry.id   7ca48792857430c6d524186cebbbd8b6
#
_cell.length_a   1.000
_cell.length_b   1.000
_cell.length_c   1.000
_cell.angle_alpha   90.00
_cell.angle_beta   90.00
_cell.angle_gamma   90.00
#
_symmetry.space_group_name_H-M   'P 1'
#
loop_
_entity.id
_entity.type
_entity.pdbx_description
1 polymer ?
#
loop_
_entity_poly.entity_id
_entity_poly.type
_entity_poly.pdbx_seq_one_letter_code
_entity_poly.pdbx_strand_id
1 'polypeptide(L)'
;MPELFGHTRARVAARHALITPENHVNSTVPGITGATAAVLINPAMGAGFAQTLVTFQVGGRARFADAALETFGYVLSGELEITLAGRRQHGREGAYFFAPPGHVAELANPSAGTQVMLFQKTYVPLAGVAAPEPVLGDVARVAGQPFLGDPAANLQVLLPEGPAFDFAVNVFAYQPGGHLPFVEVHVMEHGLVMLDGEGVYRLEDDWYPVRRGDVIWMAPYCAQWFVAMGKRPARYLYCKDVNRPVL
;
A
#
# COMPACT_ATOMS: atom_id res chain seq x y z
N MET A 1 16.70 -33.69 -1.94
CA MET A 1 17.93 -33.03 -2.42
C MET A 1 17.62 -31.55 -2.45
N PRO A 2 18.51 -30.65 -2.04
CA PRO A 2 18.29 -29.22 -2.26
C PRO A 2 18.16 -29.02 -3.78
N GLU A 3 17.12 -28.31 -4.19
CA GLU A 3 16.91 -27.98 -5.60
C GLU A 3 18.06 -27.10 -6.09
N LEU A 4 18.61 -27.45 -7.24
CA LEU A 4 19.76 -26.75 -7.82
C LEU A 4 19.38 -25.35 -8.34
N PHE A 5 18.09 -25.11 -8.60
CA PHE A 5 17.55 -23.86 -9.12
C PHE A 5 16.59 -23.23 -8.09
N GLY A 6 16.72 -21.95 -7.90
CA GLY A 6 15.76 -21.19 -7.08
C GLY A 6 14.39 -21.12 -7.76
N HIS A 7 13.33 -21.29 -6.97
CA HIS A 7 11.96 -21.12 -7.41
C HIS A 7 11.35 -19.86 -6.77
N THR A 8 10.58 -19.13 -7.55
CA THR A 8 9.82 -17.97 -7.06
C THR A 8 8.52 -17.83 -7.82
N ARG A 9 7.50 -17.30 -7.12
CA ARG A 9 6.27 -16.79 -7.75
C ARG A 9 6.42 -15.34 -8.20
N ALA A 10 7.49 -14.64 -7.75
CA ALA A 10 7.70 -13.25 -8.09
C ALA A 10 7.97 -13.09 -9.60
N ARG A 11 7.44 -12.02 -10.15
CA ARG A 11 7.59 -11.65 -11.56
C ARG A 11 7.77 -10.15 -11.66
N VAL A 12 8.77 -9.72 -12.43
CA VAL A 12 8.94 -8.31 -12.80
C VAL A 12 8.85 -8.23 -14.31
N ALA A 13 7.90 -7.49 -14.81
CA ALA A 13 7.67 -7.20 -16.23
C ALA A 13 7.77 -5.68 -16.47
N ALA A 14 7.67 -5.25 -17.71
CA ALA A 14 7.83 -3.84 -18.07
C ALA A 14 6.75 -2.93 -17.46
N ARG A 15 5.55 -3.44 -17.23
CA ARG A 15 4.38 -2.65 -16.82
C ARG A 15 3.68 -3.16 -15.57
N HIS A 16 4.18 -4.24 -14.99
CA HIS A 16 3.67 -4.76 -13.72
C HIS A 16 4.73 -5.58 -13.00
N ALA A 17 4.54 -5.77 -11.71
CA ALA A 17 5.33 -6.71 -10.93
C ALA A 17 4.47 -7.40 -9.87
N LEU A 18 4.74 -8.68 -9.63
CA LEU A 18 4.34 -9.42 -8.44
C LEU A 18 5.59 -9.65 -7.61
N ILE A 19 5.63 -9.12 -6.40
CA ILE A 19 6.71 -9.32 -5.42
C ILE A 19 6.14 -10.11 -4.26
N THR A 20 6.75 -11.25 -3.97
CA THR A 20 6.23 -12.20 -2.98
C THR A 20 7.12 -12.24 -1.73
N PRO A 21 6.60 -12.57 -0.53
CA PRO A 21 7.34 -12.51 0.73
C PRO A 21 8.65 -13.29 0.72
N GLU A 22 8.71 -14.41 0.01
CA GLU A 22 9.92 -15.23 -0.13
C GLU A 22 11.08 -14.52 -0.87
N ASN A 23 10.80 -13.41 -1.54
CA ASN A 23 11.78 -12.61 -2.29
C ASN A 23 12.15 -11.29 -1.61
N HIS A 24 11.65 -11.04 -0.40
CA HIS A 24 11.97 -9.81 0.30
C HIS A 24 13.43 -9.78 0.72
N VAL A 25 14.15 -8.74 0.32
CA VAL A 25 15.53 -8.48 0.71
C VAL A 25 15.58 -7.20 1.54
N ASN A 26 16.17 -7.29 2.72
CA ASN A 26 16.27 -6.16 3.64
C ASN A 26 17.30 -5.15 3.15
N SER A 27 16.94 -3.88 3.30
CA SER A 27 17.75 -2.72 2.98
C SER A 27 17.81 -1.77 4.18
N THR A 28 18.84 -0.94 4.25
CA THR A 28 18.89 0.19 5.17
C THR A 28 18.15 1.37 4.55
N VAL A 29 17.14 1.88 5.25
CA VAL A 29 16.37 3.05 4.82
C VAL A 29 16.61 4.18 5.80
N PRO A 30 17.04 5.37 5.34
CA PRO A 30 17.26 6.53 6.20
C PRO A 30 16.01 6.86 7.05
N GLY A 31 16.22 7.23 8.30
CA GLY A 31 15.13 7.56 9.23
C GLY A 31 14.49 6.35 9.93
N ILE A 32 14.90 5.12 9.61
CA ILE A 32 14.40 3.87 10.22
C ILE A 32 15.55 3.22 11.00
N THR A 33 15.33 2.92 12.29
CA THR A 33 16.30 2.28 13.19
C THR A 33 15.64 1.18 14.02
N GLY A 34 16.41 0.13 14.40
CA GLY A 34 15.87 -1.01 15.14
C GLY A 34 14.75 -1.74 14.38
N ALA A 35 14.87 -1.79 13.05
CA ALA A 35 13.93 -2.46 12.15
C ALA A 35 14.65 -2.97 10.90
N THR A 36 14.01 -3.89 10.19
CA THR A 36 14.37 -4.26 8.83
C THR A 36 13.39 -3.60 7.86
N ALA A 37 13.87 -3.20 6.69
CA ALA A 37 13.03 -2.62 5.64
C ALA A 37 13.25 -3.35 4.32
N ALA A 38 12.18 -3.79 3.68
CA ALA A 38 12.21 -4.32 2.32
C ALA A 38 11.56 -3.31 1.37
N VAL A 39 12.34 -2.73 0.48
CA VAL A 39 11.84 -1.84 -0.58
C VAL A 39 11.31 -2.72 -1.71
N LEU A 40 9.99 -2.75 -1.89
CA LEU A 40 9.30 -3.70 -2.76
C LEU A 40 8.98 -3.09 -4.13
N ILE A 41 8.62 -1.82 -4.15
CA ILE A 41 8.37 -1.03 -5.35
C ILE A 41 9.14 0.28 -5.20
N ASN A 42 9.76 0.77 -6.27
CA ASN A 42 10.48 2.04 -6.26
C ASN A 42 10.68 2.60 -7.68
N PRO A 43 11.13 3.85 -7.81
CA PRO A 43 11.33 4.49 -9.12
C PRO A 43 12.31 3.78 -10.07
N ALA A 44 13.24 2.96 -9.58
CA ALA A 44 14.12 2.18 -10.45
C ALA A 44 13.38 1.11 -11.28
N MET A 45 12.16 0.75 -10.86
CA MET A 45 11.25 -0.14 -11.61
C MET A 45 10.41 0.62 -12.64
N GLY A 46 10.43 1.95 -12.63
CA GLY A 46 9.54 2.80 -13.41
C GLY A 46 8.33 3.31 -12.63
N ALA A 47 8.23 3.02 -11.34
CA ALA A 47 7.13 3.48 -10.48
C ALA A 47 7.27 4.96 -10.09
N GLY A 48 6.17 5.69 -9.98
CA GLY A 48 6.14 7.07 -9.50
C GLY A 48 6.19 7.20 -7.97
N PHE A 49 6.30 6.08 -7.24
CA PHE A 49 6.30 6.01 -5.78
C PHE A 49 7.21 4.90 -5.27
N ALA A 50 7.45 4.88 -3.96
CA ALA A 50 8.07 3.76 -3.27
C ALA A 50 7.07 3.06 -2.34
N GLN A 51 7.09 1.72 -2.34
CA GLN A 51 6.36 0.89 -1.39
C GLN A 51 7.36 0.06 -0.58
N THR A 52 7.34 0.24 0.75
CA THR A 52 8.32 -0.37 1.65
C THR A 52 7.62 -1.08 2.80
N LEU A 53 8.00 -2.33 3.04
CA LEU A 53 7.61 -3.07 4.24
C LEU A 53 8.66 -2.87 5.33
N VAL A 54 8.24 -2.32 6.47
CA VAL A 54 9.09 -2.18 7.66
C VAL A 54 8.67 -3.17 8.72
N THR A 55 9.63 -3.94 9.25
CA THR A 55 9.41 -4.88 10.37
C THR A 55 10.25 -4.43 11.55
N PHE A 56 9.61 -3.98 12.61
CA PHE A 56 10.24 -3.40 13.79
C PHE A 56 10.66 -4.47 14.81
N GLN A 57 11.77 -4.20 15.46
CA GLN A 57 12.18 -4.83 16.72
C GLN A 57 11.71 -3.98 17.90
N VAL A 58 11.73 -4.51 19.10
CA VAL A 58 11.49 -3.73 20.34
C VAL A 58 12.48 -2.58 20.41
N GLY A 59 11.98 -1.38 20.71
CA GLY A 59 12.78 -0.14 20.73
C GLY A 59 13.08 0.46 19.36
N GLY A 60 12.58 -0.15 18.29
CA GLY A 60 12.68 0.38 16.93
C GLY A 60 11.95 1.71 16.77
N ARG A 61 12.39 2.52 15.81
CA ARG A 61 11.83 3.84 15.52
C ARG A 61 11.89 4.14 14.03
N ALA A 62 10.96 4.94 13.58
CA ALA A 62 11.04 5.57 12.25
C ALA A 62 10.64 7.04 12.34
N ARG A 63 11.27 7.87 11.51
CA ARG A 63 10.97 9.29 11.38
C ARG A 63 10.98 9.69 9.91
N PHE A 64 9.86 10.18 9.44
CA PHE A 64 9.65 10.64 8.07
C PHE A 64 9.53 12.17 8.10
N ALA A 65 10.52 12.87 7.59
CA ALA A 65 10.66 14.33 7.72
C ALA A 65 11.10 15.01 6.41
N ASP A 66 11.11 14.30 5.29
CA ASP A 66 11.42 14.89 3.99
C ASP A 66 10.28 15.85 3.59
N ALA A 67 10.63 17.12 3.38
CA ALA A 67 9.65 18.15 3.09
C ALA A 67 9.01 18.05 1.69
N ALA A 68 9.61 17.28 0.79
CA ALA A 68 9.09 17.05 -0.55
C ALA A 68 8.21 15.80 -0.66
N LEU A 69 8.40 14.85 0.28
CA LEU A 69 7.68 13.58 0.25
C LEU A 69 6.38 13.66 1.06
N GLU A 70 5.38 13.04 0.54
CA GLU A 70 4.22 12.59 1.31
C GLU A 70 4.40 11.12 1.67
N THR A 71 3.96 10.77 2.87
CA THR A 71 4.11 9.42 3.42
C THR A 71 2.78 8.92 3.96
N PHE A 72 2.30 7.82 3.42
CA PHE A 72 1.22 7.05 4.01
C PHE A 72 1.78 5.79 4.67
N GLY A 73 1.35 5.48 5.88
CA GLY A 73 1.72 4.24 6.57
C GLY A 73 0.50 3.50 7.12
N TYR A 74 0.51 2.17 6.97
CA TYR A 74 -0.54 1.28 7.43
C TYR A 74 0.06 0.16 8.29
N VAL A 75 -0.47 -0.05 9.49
CA VAL A 75 -0.05 -1.12 10.40
C VAL A 75 -0.66 -2.44 9.93
N LEU A 76 0.20 -3.33 9.41
CA LEU A 76 -0.20 -4.66 8.93
C LEU A 76 -0.37 -5.66 10.07
N SER A 77 0.44 -5.52 11.13
CA SER A 77 0.40 -6.39 12.32
C SER A 77 1.15 -5.76 13.48
N GLY A 78 0.87 -6.22 14.70
CA GLY A 78 1.48 -5.70 15.92
C GLY A 78 0.91 -4.37 16.36
N GLU A 79 1.68 -3.62 17.14
CA GLU A 79 1.27 -2.32 17.69
C GLU A 79 2.46 -1.38 17.88
N LEU A 80 2.22 -0.08 17.78
CA LEU A 80 3.21 0.97 17.96
C LEU A 80 2.53 2.31 18.28
N GLU A 81 3.30 3.33 18.63
CA GLU A 81 2.84 4.71 18.72
C GLU A 81 3.10 5.46 17.41
N ILE A 82 2.10 6.17 16.93
CA ILE A 82 2.18 7.07 15.77
C ILE A 82 2.05 8.50 16.29
N THR A 83 3.03 9.35 15.98
CA THR A 83 2.97 10.80 16.27
C THR A 83 2.98 11.56 14.95
N LEU A 84 1.98 12.42 14.73
CA LEU A 84 1.83 13.23 13.53
C LEU A 84 1.17 14.57 13.88
N ALA A 85 1.78 15.69 13.45
CA ALA A 85 1.27 17.04 13.68
C ALA A 85 0.89 17.32 15.18
N GLY A 86 1.74 16.88 16.11
CA GLY A 86 1.52 17.03 17.55
C GLY A 86 0.47 16.08 18.15
N ARG A 87 -0.20 15.30 17.35
CA ARG A 87 -1.18 14.27 17.79
C ARG A 87 -0.51 12.92 17.93
N ARG A 88 -0.88 12.18 18.98
CA ARG A 88 -0.38 10.83 19.24
C ARG A 88 -1.55 9.84 19.18
N GLN A 89 -1.31 8.72 18.50
CA GLN A 89 -2.25 7.61 18.39
C GLN A 89 -1.53 6.29 18.71
N HIS A 90 -2.13 5.46 19.54
CA HIS A 90 -1.73 4.06 19.64
C HIS A 90 -2.27 3.31 18.44
N GLY A 91 -1.37 2.84 17.58
CA GLY A 91 -1.71 2.13 16.33
C GLY A 91 -1.60 0.63 16.52
N ARG A 92 -2.66 -0.08 16.13
CA ARG A 92 -2.72 -1.54 15.99
C ARG A 92 -2.96 -1.90 14.54
N GLU A 93 -3.06 -3.18 14.22
CA GLU A 93 -3.46 -3.64 12.88
C GLU A 93 -4.68 -2.85 12.37
N GLY A 94 -4.56 -2.29 11.18
CA GLY A 94 -5.57 -1.43 10.58
C GLY A 94 -5.43 0.07 10.87
N ALA A 95 -4.61 0.48 11.83
CA ALA A 95 -4.28 1.90 12.04
C ALA A 95 -3.45 2.43 10.88
N TYR A 96 -3.69 3.67 10.49
CA TYR A 96 -2.94 4.32 9.41
C TYR A 96 -2.69 5.80 9.69
N PHE A 97 -1.71 6.35 9.00
CA PHE A 97 -1.41 7.77 8.98
C PHE A 97 -1.11 8.25 7.56
N PHE A 98 -1.35 9.53 7.34
CA PHE A 98 -0.88 10.25 6.16
C PHE A 98 -0.21 11.54 6.61
N ALA A 99 1.07 11.65 6.30
CA ALA A 99 1.88 12.85 6.50
C ALA A 99 2.08 13.53 5.14
N PRO A 100 1.39 14.65 4.88
CA PRO A 100 1.61 15.44 3.67
C PRO A 100 2.98 16.13 3.71
N PRO A 101 3.44 16.73 2.60
CA PRO A 101 4.74 17.42 2.54
C PRO A 101 4.86 18.48 3.65
N GLY A 102 6.05 18.58 4.25
CA GLY A 102 6.33 19.49 5.35
C GLY A 102 5.87 19.03 6.74
N HIS A 103 5.19 17.87 6.85
CA HIS A 103 4.79 17.31 8.12
C HIS A 103 5.65 16.11 8.50
N VAL A 104 6.03 16.04 9.79
CA VAL A 104 6.83 14.95 10.32
C VAL A 104 5.91 13.89 10.92
N ALA A 105 6.09 12.63 10.48
CA ALA A 105 5.53 11.47 11.14
C ALA A 105 6.61 10.68 11.87
N GLU A 106 6.31 10.24 13.10
CA GLU A 106 7.19 9.42 13.92
C GLU A 106 6.47 8.16 14.36
N LEU A 107 7.19 7.02 14.26
CA LEU A 107 6.76 5.73 14.76
C LEU A 107 7.69 5.32 15.89
N ALA A 108 7.14 4.91 17.02
CA ALA A 108 7.90 4.54 18.21
C ALA A 108 7.22 3.44 19.02
N ASN A 109 7.94 2.88 19.99
CA ASN A 109 7.44 1.89 20.94
C ASN A 109 6.73 0.69 20.30
N PRO A 110 7.29 0.09 19.24
CA PRO A 110 6.69 -1.08 18.62
C PRO A 110 6.76 -2.31 19.53
N SER A 111 5.75 -3.16 19.44
CA SER A 111 5.89 -4.55 19.83
C SER A 111 6.85 -5.30 18.88
N ALA A 112 7.44 -6.40 19.32
CA ALA A 112 8.34 -7.17 18.46
C ALA A 112 7.59 -7.69 17.22
N GLY A 113 8.20 -7.53 16.05
CA GLY A 113 7.62 -8.00 14.79
C GLY A 113 6.48 -7.13 14.24
N THR A 114 6.24 -5.93 14.82
CA THR A 114 5.29 -4.97 14.25
C THR A 114 5.65 -4.64 12.81
N GLN A 115 4.69 -4.80 11.90
CA GLN A 115 4.87 -4.54 10.48
C GLN A 115 4.07 -3.33 10.03
N VAL A 116 4.73 -2.46 9.29
CA VAL A 116 4.10 -1.26 8.67
C VAL A 116 4.40 -1.27 7.18
N MET A 117 3.36 -1.12 6.36
CA MET A 117 3.49 -0.85 4.94
C MET A 117 3.50 0.66 4.73
N LEU A 118 4.52 1.14 4.02
CA LEU A 118 4.69 2.55 3.67
C LEU A 118 4.46 2.73 2.17
N PHE A 119 3.77 3.80 1.81
CA PHE A 119 3.73 4.37 0.45
C PHE A 119 4.29 5.78 0.52
N GLN A 120 5.28 6.09 -0.30
CA GLN A 120 5.96 7.38 -0.31
C GLN A 120 6.14 7.87 -1.75
N LYS A 121 5.80 9.12 -1.99
CA LYS A 121 6.05 9.78 -3.28
C LYS A 121 6.32 11.26 -3.09
N THR A 122 6.90 11.89 -4.10
CA THR A 122 7.00 13.35 -4.16
C THR A 122 5.60 13.91 -4.44
N TYR A 123 5.15 14.81 -3.58
CA TYR A 123 3.88 15.51 -3.74
C TYR A 123 3.93 16.47 -4.94
N VAL A 124 2.90 16.44 -5.76
CA VAL A 124 2.73 17.37 -6.88
C VAL A 124 1.67 18.42 -6.53
N PRO A 125 2.05 19.67 -6.23
CA PRO A 125 1.09 20.71 -5.88
C PRO A 125 0.17 21.05 -7.06
N LEU A 126 -1.07 21.43 -6.75
CA LEU A 126 -2.02 21.97 -7.71
C LEU A 126 -2.20 23.48 -7.49
N ALA A 127 -2.03 24.27 -8.55
CA ALA A 127 -2.15 25.71 -8.47
C ALA A 127 -3.51 26.15 -7.88
N GLY A 128 -3.48 27.02 -6.88
CA GLY A 128 -4.67 27.51 -6.21
C GLY A 128 -5.33 26.54 -5.21
N VAL A 129 -4.75 25.38 -4.97
CA VAL A 129 -5.23 24.40 -4.00
C VAL A 129 -4.21 24.25 -2.87
N ALA A 130 -4.63 24.38 -1.62
CA ALA A 130 -3.78 24.12 -0.47
C ALA A 130 -3.37 22.64 -0.42
N ALA A 131 -2.16 22.37 0.11
CA ALA A 131 -1.72 21.00 0.39
C ALA A 131 -2.70 20.29 1.35
N PRO A 132 -2.80 18.96 1.28
CA PRO A 132 -3.72 18.23 2.15
C PRO A 132 -3.30 18.30 3.62
N GLU A 133 -4.26 18.11 4.51
CA GLU A 133 -4.03 18.05 5.95
C GLU A 133 -3.57 16.66 6.40
N PRO A 134 -2.81 16.55 7.51
CA PRO A 134 -2.41 15.29 8.10
C PRO A 134 -3.60 14.43 8.53
N VAL A 135 -3.56 13.13 8.26
CA VAL A 135 -4.60 12.18 8.64
C VAL A 135 -4.05 11.12 9.59
N LEU A 136 -4.78 10.88 10.68
CA LEU A 136 -4.62 9.71 11.55
C LEU A 136 -5.94 8.95 11.55
N GLY A 137 -5.92 7.65 11.24
CA GLY A 137 -7.12 6.86 11.09
C GLY A 137 -6.98 5.40 11.52
N ASP A 138 -8.09 4.70 11.41
CA ASP A 138 -8.18 3.26 11.64
C ASP A 138 -9.21 2.71 10.67
N VAL A 139 -8.86 1.69 9.90
CA VAL A 139 -9.72 1.09 8.87
C VAL A 139 -11.03 0.54 9.46
N ALA A 140 -11.03 0.10 10.71
CA ALA A 140 -12.23 -0.38 11.38
C ALA A 140 -13.30 0.71 11.59
N ARG A 141 -12.92 1.99 11.49
CA ARG A 141 -13.82 3.14 11.60
C ARG A 141 -14.25 3.72 10.26
N VAL A 142 -13.72 3.19 9.16
CA VAL A 142 -14.06 3.63 7.80
C VAL A 142 -15.20 2.77 7.27
N ALA A 143 -16.33 3.40 6.99
CA ALA A 143 -17.45 2.70 6.39
C ALA A 143 -17.08 2.25 4.97
N GLY A 144 -17.31 0.97 4.67
CA GLY A 144 -17.16 0.45 3.33
C GLY A 144 -18.43 0.67 2.51
N GLN A 145 -18.28 0.81 1.21
CA GLN A 145 -19.37 0.97 0.24
C GLN A 145 -19.29 -0.11 -0.83
N PRO A 146 -20.43 -0.67 -1.28
CA PRO A 146 -20.46 -1.57 -2.43
C PRO A 146 -19.83 -0.90 -3.66
N PHE A 147 -18.82 -1.55 -4.24
CA PHE A 147 -18.15 -1.00 -5.42
C PHE A 147 -19.05 -1.18 -6.65
N LEU A 148 -19.40 -0.07 -7.29
CA LEU A 148 -20.35 -0.02 -8.42
C LEU A 148 -21.68 -0.75 -8.15
N GLY A 149 -22.10 -0.80 -6.87
CA GLY A 149 -23.34 -1.45 -6.45
C GLY A 149 -23.22 -2.95 -6.19
N ASP A 150 -22.04 -3.57 -6.36
CA ASP A 150 -21.83 -4.99 -6.07
C ASP A 150 -21.56 -5.21 -4.57
N PRO A 151 -22.45 -5.89 -3.84
CA PRO A 151 -22.24 -6.18 -2.41
C PRO A 151 -21.11 -7.20 -2.15
N ALA A 152 -20.66 -7.94 -3.18
CA ALA A 152 -19.53 -8.85 -3.07
C ALA A 152 -18.17 -8.14 -3.13
N ALA A 153 -18.14 -6.87 -3.54
CA ALA A 153 -16.94 -6.03 -3.59
C ALA A 153 -17.17 -4.75 -2.77
N ASN A 154 -16.46 -4.60 -1.66
CA ASN A 154 -16.61 -3.48 -0.73
C ASN A 154 -15.36 -2.61 -0.72
N LEU A 155 -15.53 -1.30 -0.90
CA LEU A 155 -14.44 -0.33 -0.95
C LEU A 155 -14.47 0.58 0.29
N GLN A 156 -13.35 0.68 1.01
CA GLN A 156 -13.12 1.63 2.08
C GLN A 156 -12.11 2.67 1.61
N VAL A 157 -12.49 3.95 1.58
CA VAL A 157 -11.66 5.07 1.18
C VAL A 157 -10.97 5.63 2.43
N LEU A 158 -9.63 5.51 2.51
CA LEU A 158 -8.88 5.85 3.73
C LEU A 158 -8.43 7.30 3.77
N LEU A 159 -8.24 7.95 2.62
CA LEU A 159 -7.92 9.36 2.53
C LEU A 159 -9.09 10.15 1.97
N PRO A 160 -9.31 11.40 2.41
CA PRO A 160 -10.36 12.24 1.84
C PRO A 160 -10.23 12.38 0.32
N GLU A 161 -11.34 12.33 -0.38
CA GLU A 161 -11.37 12.64 -1.80
C GLU A 161 -11.35 14.15 -2.01
N GLY A 162 -10.57 14.61 -2.96
CA GLY A 162 -10.51 16.02 -3.30
C GLY A 162 -9.23 16.40 -4.04
N PRO A 163 -9.19 17.58 -4.66
CA PRO A 163 -8.08 18.00 -5.52
C PRO A 163 -6.77 18.28 -4.77
N ALA A 164 -6.80 18.39 -3.43
CA ALA A 164 -5.62 18.55 -2.61
C ALA A 164 -4.71 17.31 -2.66
N PHE A 165 -5.31 16.12 -2.70
CA PHE A 165 -4.59 14.85 -2.72
C PHE A 165 -4.14 14.52 -4.15
N ASP A 166 -2.92 14.04 -4.31
CA ASP A 166 -2.37 13.55 -5.57
C ASP A 166 -2.12 12.03 -5.55
N PHE A 167 -2.44 11.37 -4.45
CA PHE A 167 -2.69 9.94 -4.40
C PHE A 167 -3.84 9.58 -3.45
N ALA A 168 -4.51 8.48 -3.73
CA ALA A 168 -5.55 7.90 -2.91
C ALA A 168 -5.07 6.57 -2.34
N VAL A 169 -5.56 6.24 -1.13
CA VAL A 169 -5.31 4.94 -0.50
C VAL A 169 -6.62 4.34 -0.04
N ASN A 170 -6.86 3.09 -0.44
CA ASN A 170 -8.11 2.40 -0.18
C ASN A 170 -7.89 0.95 0.22
N VAL A 171 -8.91 0.36 0.86
CA VAL A 171 -8.98 -1.09 1.08
C VAL A 171 -10.15 -1.65 0.29
N PHE A 172 -9.87 -2.64 -0.56
CA PHE A 172 -10.89 -3.50 -1.13
C PHE A 172 -11.06 -4.77 -0.31
N ALA A 173 -12.31 -5.18 -0.12
CA ALA A 173 -12.69 -6.46 0.46
C ALA A 173 -13.67 -7.17 -0.47
N TYR A 174 -13.36 -8.41 -0.84
CA TYR A 174 -14.17 -9.24 -1.73
C TYR A 174 -14.65 -10.48 -1.01
N GLN A 175 -15.94 -10.78 -1.13
CA GLN A 175 -16.47 -12.07 -0.74
C GLN A 175 -15.92 -13.19 -1.65
N PRO A 176 -15.93 -14.46 -1.23
CA PRO A 176 -15.57 -15.58 -2.11
C PRO A 176 -16.33 -15.52 -3.45
N GLY A 177 -15.59 -15.52 -4.57
CA GLY A 177 -16.12 -15.34 -5.92
C GLY A 177 -16.37 -13.89 -6.33
N GLY A 178 -16.28 -12.93 -5.41
CA GLY A 178 -16.35 -11.49 -5.74
C GLY A 178 -15.15 -11.08 -6.60
N HIS A 179 -15.39 -10.19 -7.55
CA HIS A 179 -14.38 -9.80 -8.55
C HIS A 179 -14.58 -8.34 -8.98
N LEU A 180 -13.60 -7.76 -9.64
CA LEU A 180 -13.77 -6.50 -10.38
C LEU A 180 -14.77 -6.74 -11.52
N PRO A 181 -15.71 -5.83 -11.77
CA PRO A 181 -16.79 -6.05 -12.75
C PRO A 181 -16.30 -6.13 -14.20
N PHE A 182 -15.12 -5.57 -14.48
CA PHE A 182 -14.48 -5.58 -15.79
C PHE A 182 -12.95 -5.48 -15.64
N VAL A 183 -12.22 -5.71 -16.73
CA VAL A 183 -10.80 -5.44 -16.80
C VAL A 183 -10.60 -3.93 -16.84
N GLU A 184 -9.99 -3.38 -15.80
CA GLU A 184 -9.70 -1.95 -15.72
C GLU A 184 -8.44 -1.61 -16.53
N VAL A 185 -8.52 -0.53 -17.30
CA VAL A 185 -7.39 0.07 -18.03
C VAL A 185 -7.50 1.58 -17.90
N HIS A 186 -6.60 2.20 -17.17
CA HIS A 186 -6.66 3.64 -16.88
C HIS A 186 -5.27 4.23 -16.64
N VAL A 187 -5.20 5.56 -16.64
CA VAL A 187 -3.95 6.33 -16.49
C VAL A 187 -3.31 6.17 -15.12
N MET A 188 -4.08 5.82 -14.07
CA MET A 188 -3.57 5.74 -12.73
C MET A 188 -2.64 4.53 -12.55
N GLU A 189 -1.50 4.79 -11.92
CA GLU A 189 -0.59 3.78 -11.41
C GLU A 189 -1.09 3.20 -10.09
N HIS A 190 -0.75 1.95 -9.79
CA HIS A 190 -1.10 1.31 -8.52
C HIS A 190 0.06 0.61 -7.85
N GLY A 191 0.04 0.64 -6.52
CA GLY A 191 0.77 -0.29 -5.67
C GLY A 191 -0.20 -0.92 -4.69
N LEU A 192 -0.17 -2.24 -4.51
CA LEU A 192 -1.01 -2.91 -3.55
C LEU A 192 -0.26 -3.93 -2.69
N VAL A 193 -0.87 -4.30 -1.57
CA VAL A 193 -0.49 -5.44 -0.75
C VAL A 193 -1.74 -6.25 -0.37
N MET A 194 -1.67 -7.55 -0.57
CA MET A 194 -2.72 -8.47 -0.11
C MET A 194 -2.71 -8.54 1.42
N LEU A 195 -3.78 -8.07 2.06
CA LEU A 195 -3.94 -8.06 3.51
C LEU A 195 -4.41 -9.42 4.03
N ASP A 196 -5.34 -10.04 3.29
CA ASP A 196 -6.00 -11.28 3.70
C ASP A 196 -6.52 -12.06 2.49
N GLY A 197 -6.78 -13.37 2.71
CA GLY A 197 -7.34 -14.24 1.69
C GLY A 197 -6.40 -14.52 0.54
N GLU A 198 -6.99 -14.96 -0.55
CA GLU A 198 -6.30 -15.38 -1.79
C GLU A 198 -7.20 -15.16 -3.00
N GLY A 199 -6.59 -15.10 -4.17
CA GLY A 199 -7.32 -14.90 -5.40
C GLY A 199 -6.44 -15.09 -6.64
N VAL A 200 -6.99 -14.66 -7.77
CA VAL A 200 -6.25 -14.58 -9.02
C VAL A 200 -6.26 -13.13 -9.50
N TYR A 201 -5.09 -12.60 -9.77
CA TYR A 201 -4.92 -11.28 -10.36
C TYR A 201 -4.48 -11.42 -11.81
N ARG A 202 -5.22 -10.80 -12.74
CA ARG A 202 -4.79 -10.61 -14.12
C ARG A 202 -4.04 -9.29 -14.22
N LEU A 203 -2.86 -9.33 -14.83
CA LEU A 203 -2.01 -8.16 -15.12
C LEU A 203 -1.56 -8.27 -16.58
N GLU A 204 -2.02 -7.37 -17.44
CA GLU A 204 -1.90 -7.50 -18.90
C GLU A 204 -2.55 -8.83 -19.35
N ASP A 205 -1.78 -9.71 -19.96
CA ASP A 205 -2.23 -11.04 -20.40
C ASP A 205 -1.82 -12.18 -19.44
N ASP A 206 -1.09 -11.85 -18.37
CA ASP A 206 -0.62 -12.80 -17.37
C ASP A 206 -1.62 -12.96 -16.21
N TRP A 207 -1.68 -14.17 -15.65
CA TRP A 207 -2.55 -14.54 -14.54
C TRP A 207 -1.74 -15.05 -13.36
N TYR A 208 -1.93 -14.43 -12.19
CA TYR A 208 -1.15 -14.68 -11.01
C TYR A 208 -2.03 -15.13 -9.84
N PRO A 209 -1.85 -16.36 -9.32
CA PRO A 209 -2.35 -16.69 -7.99
C PRO A 209 -1.69 -15.79 -6.94
N VAL A 210 -2.50 -15.10 -6.17
CA VAL A 210 -2.04 -14.15 -5.15
C VAL A 210 -2.64 -14.49 -3.79
N ARG A 211 -1.90 -14.18 -2.73
CA ARG A 211 -2.27 -14.45 -1.35
C ARG A 211 -1.73 -13.39 -0.41
N ARG A 212 -2.14 -13.44 0.87
CA ARG A 212 -1.65 -12.53 1.90
C ARG A 212 -0.14 -12.32 1.84
N GLY A 213 0.27 -11.04 1.89
CA GLY A 213 1.65 -10.59 1.85
C GLY A 213 2.21 -10.35 0.45
N ASP A 214 1.55 -10.83 -0.60
CA ASP A 214 1.96 -10.53 -1.97
C ASP A 214 1.73 -9.05 -2.28
N VAL A 215 2.69 -8.44 -2.97
CA VAL A 215 2.68 -7.04 -3.38
C VAL A 215 2.64 -6.97 -4.90
N ILE A 216 1.82 -6.09 -5.44
CA ILE A 216 1.69 -5.87 -6.88
C ILE A 216 1.94 -4.41 -7.22
N TRP A 217 2.72 -4.16 -8.26
CA TRP A 217 2.81 -2.89 -8.95
C TRP A 217 2.13 -2.97 -10.31
N MET A 218 1.40 -1.94 -10.66
CA MET A 218 0.73 -1.77 -11.96
C MET A 218 1.03 -0.38 -12.49
N ALA A 219 1.74 -0.32 -13.61
CA ALA A 219 2.03 0.93 -14.31
C ALA A 219 0.74 1.53 -14.92
N PRO A 220 0.77 2.83 -15.31
CA PRO A 220 -0.32 3.43 -16.07
C PRO A 220 -0.75 2.59 -17.26
N TYR A 221 -2.07 2.43 -17.46
CA TYR A 221 -2.70 1.61 -18.51
C TYR A 221 -2.38 0.11 -18.46
N CYS A 222 -1.82 -0.43 -17.39
CA CYS A 222 -1.74 -1.87 -17.19
C CYS A 222 -3.15 -2.45 -17.07
N ALA A 223 -3.53 -3.35 -17.98
CA ALA A 223 -4.80 -4.04 -17.89
C ALA A 223 -4.83 -4.91 -16.62
N GLN A 224 -5.82 -4.71 -15.76
CA GLN A 224 -5.89 -5.34 -14.45
C GLN A 224 -7.29 -5.87 -14.12
N TRP A 225 -7.34 -7.01 -13.44
CA TRP A 225 -8.57 -7.60 -12.95
C TRP A 225 -8.27 -8.55 -11.78
N PHE A 226 -9.18 -8.63 -10.82
CA PHE A 226 -9.05 -9.48 -9.64
C PHE A 226 -10.31 -10.27 -9.38
N VAL A 227 -10.14 -11.50 -8.91
CA VAL A 227 -11.20 -12.36 -8.35
C VAL A 227 -10.72 -13.05 -7.07
N ALA A 228 -11.53 -13.01 -6.01
CA ALA A 228 -11.31 -13.76 -4.79
C ALA A 228 -11.67 -15.24 -5.02
N MET A 229 -10.68 -16.14 -4.92
CA MET A 229 -10.84 -17.57 -5.22
C MET A 229 -10.87 -18.48 -4.00
N GLY A 230 -10.59 -17.93 -2.83
CA GLY A 230 -10.57 -18.70 -1.58
C GLY A 230 -11.97 -18.96 -1.00
N LYS A 231 -12.00 -19.69 0.11
CA LYS A 231 -13.22 -19.93 0.91
C LYS A 231 -13.51 -18.82 1.93
N ARG A 232 -12.62 -17.88 2.06
CA ARG A 232 -12.72 -16.71 2.95
C ARG A 232 -12.63 -15.44 2.12
N PRO A 233 -13.14 -14.31 2.62
CA PRO A 233 -12.98 -13.03 1.95
C PRO A 233 -11.50 -12.71 1.67
N ALA A 234 -11.23 -12.09 0.54
CA ALA A 234 -9.92 -11.54 0.20
C ALA A 234 -9.93 -10.02 0.40
N ARG A 235 -8.82 -9.47 0.90
CA ARG A 235 -8.67 -8.04 1.12
C ARG A 235 -7.30 -7.59 0.63
N TYR A 236 -7.25 -6.40 0.03
CA TYR A 236 -5.98 -5.72 -0.25
C TYR A 236 -6.03 -4.22 0.04
N LEU A 237 -4.92 -3.69 0.49
CA LEU A 237 -4.65 -2.26 0.59
C LEU A 237 -3.97 -1.82 -0.71
N TYR A 238 -4.42 -0.72 -1.30
CA TYR A 238 -3.76 -0.19 -2.50
C TYR A 238 -3.70 1.33 -2.47
N CYS A 239 -2.64 1.86 -3.09
CA CYS A 239 -2.56 3.26 -3.47
C CYS A 239 -2.72 3.42 -4.97
N LYS A 240 -3.17 4.59 -5.40
CA LYS A 240 -3.18 5.03 -6.80
C LYS A 240 -2.93 6.53 -6.88
N ASP A 241 -2.25 6.97 -7.93
CA ASP A 241 -2.14 8.39 -8.23
C ASP A 241 -3.49 8.94 -8.69
N VAL A 242 -3.79 10.16 -8.29
CA VAL A 242 -5.06 10.84 -8.63
C VAL A 242 -4.82 12.32 -8.88
N ASN A 243 -5.73 12.97 -9.58
CA ASN A 243 -5.81 14.43 -9.74
C ASN A 243 -4.59 15.10 -10.41
N ARG A 244 -3.60 14.34 -10.90
CA ARG A 244 -2.39 14.85 -11.58
C ARG A 244 -2.06 14.05 -12.84
N PRO A 245 -3.02 13.77 -13.74
CA PRO A 245 -2.69 13.06 -14.97
C PRO A 245 -1.72 13.90 -15.82
N VAL A 246 -0.75 13.24 -16.40
CA VAL A 246 0.09 13.85 -17.44
C VAL A 246 -0.73 13.91 -18.71
N LEU A 247 -0.89 15.11 -19.30
CA LEU A 247 -1.67 15.38 -20.51
C LEU A 247 -0.75 15.62 -21.68
#